data_714f4a577f03d682f525ef3ec5845b3a
#
_entry.id   714f4a577f03d682f525ef3ec5845b3a
#
_cell.length_a   1.000
_cell.length_b   1.000
_cell.length_c   1.000
_cell.angle_alpha   90.00
_cell.angle_beta   90.00
_cell.angle_gamma   90.00
#
_symmetry.space_group_name_H-M   'P 1'
#
loop_
_entity.id
_entity.type
_entity.pdbx_description
1 polymer ?
#
loop_
_entity_poly.entity_id
_entity_poly.type
_entity_poly.pdbx_seq_one_letter_code
_entity_poly.pdbx_strand_id
1 'polypeptide(L)'
;MNIFDFSKEYPKYKSTVSLWTVKNIHQNIALPLTYLCYKLKVKPNSVTFSSFCTFLIGGYFFYQSNYYLSAFLWLLSYALDCTDGALARFTNSGSRFGAFFDVVVDRVVSTIFLALICIKSLDIGNEPYMPIFGAVAIVAYAMVSSIRPLYFPELKGFARSRKSKFVKWAKIPYEALDTGNMLVIISVSFALSLQVFVMGFYFLLCVLLTIYNLKIIYEKFG
;
A
#
# COMPACT_ATOMS: atom_id res chain seq x y z
N MET A 1 -0.55 11.49 -29.29
CA MET A 1 0.61 11.70 -28.39
C MET A 1 1.42 10.42 -28.38
N ASN A 2 2.74 10.51 -28.54
CA ASN A 2 3.65 9.38 -28.41
C ASN A 2 4.07 9.19 -26.94
N ILE A 3 4.77 8.08 -26.61
CA ILE A 3 5.15 7.76 -25.23
C ILE A 3 6.14 8.79 -24.65
N PHE A 4 6.98 9.39 -25.50
CA PHE A 4 7.96 10.38 -25.05
C PHE A 4 7.29 11.69 -24.63
N ASP A 5 6.30 12.17 -25.38
CA ASP A 5 5.53 13.35 -24.99
C ASP A 5 4.67 13.07 -23.75
N PHE A 6 4.10 11.86 -23.67
CA PHE A 6 3.36 11.43 -22.48
C PHE A 6 4.25 11.42 -21.23
N SER A 7 5.47 10.91 -21.34
CA SER A 7 6.38 10.84 -20.18
C SER A 7 6.78 12.20 -19.63
N LYS A 8 6.83 13.25 -20.48
CA LYS A 8 7.07 14.64 -20.06
C LYS A 8 5.88 15.24 -19.30
N GLU A 9 4.66 14.84 -19.67
CA GLU A 9 3.43 15.33 -19.05
C GLU A 9 3.08 14.53 -17.77
N TYR A 10 3.43 13.25 -17.68
CA TYR A 10 3.08 12.32 -16.62
C TYR A 10 3.38 12.83 -15.19
N PRO A 11 4.49 13.54 -14.91
CA PRO A 11 4.76 14.09 -13.59
C PRO A 11 3.67 14.99 -13.01
N LYS A 12 2.82 15.59 -13.85
CA LYS A 12 1.68 16.43 -13.44
C LYS A 12 0.51 15.60 -12.91
N TYR A 13 0.43 14.34 -13.33
CA TYR A 13 -0.72 13.46 -13.10
C TYR A 13 -0.45 12.32 -12.11
N LYS A 14 0.81 12.08 -11.78
CA LYS A 14 1.18 11.06 -10.80
C LYS A 14 0.69 11.41 -9.39
N SER A 15 0.62 10.41 -8.52
CA SER A 15 0.23 10.61 -7.13
C SER A 15 1.15 11.61 -6.41
N THR A 16 0.57 12.44 -5.54
CA THR A 16 1.30 13.38 -4.67
C THR A 16 1.90 12.72 -3.44
N VAL A 17 1.78 11.40 -3.31
CA VAL A 17 2.37 10.64 -2.20
C VAL A 17 3.88 10.83 -2.18
N SER A 18 4.40 11.19 -1.01
CA SER A 18 5.80 11.57 -0.83
C SER A 18 6.74 10.41 -0.52
N LEU A 19 6.24 9.18 -0.48
CA LEU A 19 7.02 7.97 -0.23
C LEU A 19 7.99 7.74 -1.39
N TRP A 20 9.24 7.39 -1.05
CA TRP A 20 10.31 7.23 -2.04
C TRP A 20 10.04 6.06 -3.00
N THR A 21 9.61 4.92 -2.46
CA THR A 21 9.28 3.71 -3.23
C THR A 21 8.12 3.93 -4.19
N VAL A 22 7.03 4.57 -3.73
CA VAL A 22 5.91 4.93 -4.60
C VAL A 22 6.38 5.84 -5.72
N LYS A 23 7.18 6.85 -5.39
CA LYS A 23 7.63 7.86 -6.36
C LYS A 23 8.62 7.30 -7.37
N ASN A 24 9.54 6.42 -6.97
CA ASN A 24 10.67 6.00 -7.79
C ASN A 24 10.54 4.57 -8.35
N ILE A 25 9.69 3.74 -7.77
CA ILE A 25 9.46 2.37 -8.24
C ILE A 25 8.06 2.27 -8.85
N HIS A 26 7.02 2.35 -8.03
CA HIS A 26 5.65 2.06 -8.47
C HIS A 26 5.15 3.01 -9.56
N GLN A 27 5.41 4.32 -9.43
CA GLN A 27 4.98 5.29 -10.45
C GLN A 27 5.79 5.19 -11.76
N ASN A 28 7.03 4.71 -11.70
CA ASN A 28 7.80 4.47 -12.93
C ASN A 28 7.28 3.23 -13.66
N ILE A 29 6.83 2.19 -12.95
CA ILE A 29 6.14 1.04 -13.53
C ILE A 29 4.75 1.44 -14.03
N ALA A 30 4.04 2.30 -13.30
CA ALA A 30 2.71 2.78 -13.68
C ALA A 30 2.72 3.67 -14.94
N LEU A 31 3.83 4.37 -15.25
CA LEU A 31 3.92 5.25 -16.41
C LEU A 31 3.60 4.53 -17.74
N PRO A 32 4.30 3.45 -18.13
CA PRO A 32 4.01 2.75 -19.38
C PRO A 32 2.62 2.10 -19.35
N LEU A 33 2.15 1.63 -18.19
CA LEU A 33 0.81 1.07 -18.02
C LEU A 33 -0.27 2.15 -18.24
N THR A 34 -0.08 3.33 -17.67
CA THR A 34 -1.00 4.48 -17.85
C THR A 34 -1.06 4.90 -19.33
N TYR A 35 0.10 4.93 -20.01
CA TYR A 35 0.14 5.25 -21.43
C TYR A 35 -0.60 4.20 -22.28
N LEU A 36 -0.41 2.91 -21.97
CA LEU A 36 -1.09 1.81 -22.66
C LEU A 36 -2.61 1.91 -22.46
N CYS A 37 -3.06 2.07 -21.20
CA CYS A 37 -4.48 2.22 -20.87
C CYS A 37 -5.09 3.45 -21.56
N TYR A 38 -4.36 4.57 -21.63
CA TYR A 38 -4.79 5.76 -22.36
C TYR A 38 -4.96 5.46 -23.85
N LYS A 39 -3.98 4.80 -24.48
CA LYS A 39 -4.05 4.43 -25.92
C LYS A 39 -5.21 3.49 -26.23
N LEU A 40 -5.46 2.53 -25.35
CA LEU A 40 -6.53 1.55 -25.48
C LEU A 40 -7.90 2.11 -25.01
N LYS A 41 -7.95 3.39 -24.58
CA LYS A 41 -9.17 4.03 -24.06
C LYS A 41 -9.82 3.26 -22.91
N VAL A 42 -9.03 2.61 -22.08
CA VAL A 42 -9.50 1.88 -20.89
C VAL A 42 -10.00 2.88 -19.85
N LYS A 43 -11.11 2.58 -19.18
CA LYS A 43 -11.65 3.42 -18.11
C LYS A 43 -10.87 3.22 -16.81
N PRO A 44 -10.66 4.25 -15.98
CA PRO A 44 -9.95 4.11 -14.70
C PRO A 44 -10.51 3.00 -13.80
N ASN A 45 -11.84 2.93 -13.62
CA ASN A 45 -12.47 1.88 -12.80
C ASN A 45 -12.21 0.45 -13.30
N SER A 46 -12.00 0.26 -14.61
CA SER A 46 -11.60 -1.04 -15.15
C SER A 46 -10.17 -1.39 -14.78
N VAL A 47 -9.31 -0.39 -14.66
CA VAL A 47 -7.92 -0.58 -14.20
C VAL A 47 -7.90 -0.93 -12.71
N THR A 48 -8.69 -0.24 -11.87
CA THR A 48 -8.89 -0.60 -10.45
C THR A 48 -9.36 -2.05 -10.30
N PHE A 49 -10.34 -2.46 -11.10
CA PHE A 49 -10.82 -3.85 -11.10
C PHE A 49 -9.73 -4.85 -11.55
N SER A 50 -8.94 -4.50 -12.56
CA SER A 50 -7.82 -5.33 -13.02
C SER A 50 -6.73 -5.45 -11.96
N SER A 51 -6.43 -4.36 -11.24
CA SER A 51 -5.55 -4.36 -10.07
C SER A 51 -6.04 -5.37 -9.04
N PHE A 52 -7.31 -5.31 -8.66
CA PHE A 52 -7.93 -6.25 -7.73
C PHE A 52 -7.84 -7.72 -8.19
N CYS A 53 -8.17 -8.00 -9.45
CA CYS A 53 -8.02 -9.35 -10.00
C CYS A 53 -6.57 -9.86 -9.95
N THR A 54 -5.61 -8.99 -10.29
CA THR A 54 -4.17 -9.31 -10.23
C THR A 54 -3.74 -9.61 -8.79
N PHE A 55 -4.27 -8.86 -7.82
CA PHE A 55 -4.04 -9.11 -6.40
C PHE A 55 -4.57 -10.49 -5.98
N LEU A 56 -5.78 -10.86 -6.39
CA LEU A 56 -6.38 -12.16 -6.06
C LEU A 56 -5.56 -13.32 -6.63
N ILE A 57 -5.09 -13.18 -7.89
CA ILE A 57 -4.22 -14.18 -8.52
C ILE A 57 -2.91 -14.29 -7.73
N GLY A 58 -2.31 -13.18 -7.33
CA GLY A 58 -1.13 -13.16 -6.46
C GLY A 58 -1.39 -13.87 -5.13
N GLY A 59 -2.55 -13.64 -4.52
CA GLY A 59 -2.99 -14.30 -3.29
C GLY A 59 -3.14 -15.82 -3.44
N TYR A 60 -3.67 -16.28 -4.57
CA TYR A 60 -3.72 -17.70 -4.89
C TYR A 60 -2.32 -18.32 -4.94
N PHE A 61 -1.36 -17.69 -5.61
CA PHE A 61 0.03 -18.18 -5.64
C PHE A 61 0.72 -18.08 -4.28
N PHE A 62 0.39 -17.10 -3.47
CA PHE A 62 0.86 -17.02 -2.08
C PHE A 62 0.37 -18.22 -1.26
N TYR A 63 -0.92 -18.53 -1.37
CA TYR A 63 -1.50 -19.71 -0.72
C TYR A 63 -0.84 -21.02 -1.18
N GLN A 64 -0.50 -21.15 -2.45
CA GLN A 64 0.24 -22.28 -3.02
C GLN A 64 1.74 -22.28 -2.71
N SER A 65 2.21 -21.37 -1.84
CA SER A 65 3.62 -21.21 -1.46
C SER A 65 4.56 -20.80 -2.61
N ASN A 66 4.01 -20.31 -3.72
CA ASN A 66 4.81 -19.72 -4.80
C ASN A 66 5.01 -18.22 -4.54
N TYR A 67 5.82 -17.91 -3.53
CA TYR A 67 5.96 -16.57 -2.98
C TYR A 67 6.60 -15.56 -3.93
N TYR A 68 7.54 -15.98 -4.78
CA TYR A 68 8.18 -15.08 -5.74
C TYR A 68 7.21 -14.62 -6.82
N LEU A 69 6.40 -15.52 -7.36
CA LEU A 69 5.37 -15.18 -8.32
C LEU A 69 4.27 -14.31 -7.68
N SER A 70 3.90 -14.62 -6.44
CA SER A 70 3.00 -13.80 -5.65
C SER A 70 3.53 -12.37 -5.47
N ALA A 71 4.80 -12.21 -5.05
CA ALA A 71 5.43 -10.90 -4.90
C ALA A 71 5.42 -10.09 -6.20
N PHE A 72 5.72 -10.73 -7.33
CA PHE A 72 5.66 -10.09 -8.65
C PHE A 72 4.25 -9.63 -9.01
N LEU A 73 3.24 -10.48 -8.82
CA LEU A 73 1.84 -10.16 -9.11
C LEU A 73 1.31 -9.04 -8.20
N TRP A 74 1.71 -9.03 -6.94
CA TRP A 74 1.34 -7.98 -6.01
C TRP A 74 2.01 -6.64 -6.32
N LEU A 75 3.28 -6.67 -6.76
CA LEU A 75 3.94 -5.48 -7.28
C LEU A 75 3.21 -4.92 -8.52
N LEU A 76 2.79 -5.80 -9.43
CA LEU A 76 2.02 -5.43 -10.62
C LEU A 76 0.63 -4.89 -10.25
N SER A 77 -0.07 -5.54 -9.31
CA SER A 77 -1.35 -5.07 -8.78
C SER A 77 -1.25 -3.65 -8.26
N TYR A 78 -0.26 -3.36 -7.41
CA TYR A 78 -0.07 -2.02 -6.87
C TYR A 78 0.34 -0.99 -7.95
N ALA A 79 1.08 -1.39 -8.96
CA ALA A 79 1.39 -0.53 -10.09
C ALA A 79 0.14 -0.20 -10.93
N LEU A 80 -0.78 -1.16 -11.09
CA LEU A 80 -2.09 -0.92 -11.73
C LEU A 80 -2.97 0.03 -10.90
N ASP A 81 -2.96 -0.09 -9.58
CA ASP A 81 -3.60 0.83 -8.66
C ASP A 81 -3.06 2.27 -8.81
N CYS A 82 -1.75 2.44 -8.86
CA CYS A 82 -1.16 3.74 -9.18
C CYS A 82 -1.57 4.26 -10.57
N THR A 83 -1.82 3.34 -11.51
CA THR A 83 -2.19 3.64 -12.90
C THR A 83 -3.59 4.23 -13.02
N ASP A 84 -4.58 3.69 -12.30
CA ASP A 84 -5.97 4.16 -12.43
C ASP A 84 -6.14 5.61 -11.97
N GLY A 85 -5.53 5.97 -10.85
CA GLY A 85 -5.52 7.34 -10.36
C GLY A 85 -4.77 8.31 -11.29
N ALA A 86 -3.64 7.88 -11.88
CA ALA A 86 -2.91 8.68 -12.86
C ALA A 86 -3.73 8.86 -14.15
N LEU A 87 -4.36 7.78 -14.64
CA LEU A 87 -5.22 7.78 -15.81
C LEU A 87 -6.44 8.70 -15.61
N ALA A 88 -7.11 8.58 -14.46
CA ALA A 88 -8.26 9.41 -14.12
C ALA A 88 -7.92 10.91 -14.13
N ARG A 89 -6.78 11.28 -13.58
CA ARG A 89 -6.29 12.67 -13.60
C ARG A 89 -5.89 13.12 -15.01
N PHE A 90 -5.18 12.27 -15.75
CA PHE A 90 -4.73 12.59 -17.11
C PHE A 90 -5.89 12.78 -18.08
N THR A 91 -6.92 11.93 -17.99
CA THR A 91 -8.10 12.01 -18.88
C THR A 91 -9.20 12.91 -18.34
N ASN A 92 -9.01 13.53 -17.18
CA ASN A 92 -10.01 14.32 -16.46
C ASN A 92 -11.35 13.56 -16.28
N SER A 93 -11.27 12.25 -16.06
CA SER A 93 -12.43 11.35 -15.95
C SER A 93 -12.67 10.84 -14.51
N GLY A 94 -12.07 11.51 -13.53
CA GLY A 94 -12.27 11.19 -12.10
C GLY A 94 -13.75 11.36 -11.70
N SER A 95 -14.26 10.41 -10.91
CA SER A 95 -15.63 10.44 -10.41
C SER A 95 -15.69 10.16 -8.90
N ARG A 96 -16.77 10.62 -8.24
CA ARG A 96 -17.02 10.31 -6.83
C ARG A 96 -17.16 8.79 -6.60
N PHE A 97 -17.82 8.11 -7.52
CA PHE A 97 -17.95 6.65 -7.48
C PHE A 97 -16.59 5.96 -7.65
N GLY A 98 -15.76 6.42 -8.60
CA GLY A 98 -14.41 5.86 -8.79
C GLY A 98 -13.55 5.99 -7.53
N ALA A 99 -13.54 7.16 -6.90
CA ALA A 99 -12.81 7.38 -5.66
C ALA A 99 -13.34 6.52 -4.48
N PHE A 100 -14.66 6.30 -4.41
CA PHE A 100 -15.25 5.40 -3.43
C PHE A 100 -14.88 3.94 -3.71
N PHE A 101 -14.95 3.51 -4.97
CA PHE A 101 -14.63 2.16 -5.42
C PHE A 101 -13.17 1.80 -5.12
N ASP A 102 -12.24 2.71 -5.40
CA ASP A 102 -10.83 2.61 -5.07
C ASP A 102 -10.61 2.35 -3.57
N VAL A 103 -11.20 3.18 -2.70
CA VAL A 103 -11.12 2.99 -1.25
C VAL A 103 -11.69 1.65 -0.80
N VAL A 104 -12.80 1.19 -1.38
CA VAL A 104 -13.40 -0.11 -1.05
C VAL A 104 -12.45 -1.25 -1.43
N VAL A 105 -11.92 -1.21 -2.65
CA VAL A 105 -10.96 -2.21 -3.14
C VAL A 105 -9.74 -2.27 -2.24
N ASP A 106 -9.15 -1.14 -1.87
CA ASP A 106 -8.03 -1.06 -0.94
C ASP A 106 -8.30 -1.77 0.40
N ARG A 107 -9.50 -1.58 0.95
CA ARG A 107 -9.89 -2.20 2.23
C ARG A 107 -10.07 -3.71 2.08
N VAL A 108 -10.68 -4.16 0.99
CA VAL A 108 -10.86 -5.58 0.69
C VAL A 108 -9.49 -6.26 0.46
N VAL A 109 -8.61 -5.65 -0.33
CA VAL A 109 -7.23 -6.11 -0.55
C VAL A 109 -6.49 -6.28 0.77
N SER A 110 -6.50 -5.24 1.61
CA SER A 110 -5.83 -5.28 2.92
C SER A 110 -6.37 -6.40 3.82
N THR A 111 -7.69 -6.59 3.83
CA THR A 111 -8.35 -7.63 4.65
C THR A 111 -8.00 -9.04 4.15
N ILE A 112 -8.07 -9.28 2.84
CA ILE A 112 -7.70 -10.58 2.24
C ILE A 112 -6.23 -10.88 2.48
N PHE A 113 -5.35 -9.90 2.31
CA PHE A 113 -3.91 -10.06 2.56
C PHE A 113 -3.62 -10.51 3.98
N LEU A 114 -4.24 -9.87 4.97
CA LEU A 114 -4.07 -10.25 6.37
C LEU A 114 -4.60 -11.65 6.67
N ALA A 115 -5.74 -12.01 6.08
CA ALA A 115 -6.29 -13.37 6.19
C ALA A 115 -5.33 -14.41 5.61
N LEU A 116 -4.72 -14.14 4.45
CA LEU A 116 -3.72 -15.03 3.84
C LEU A 116 -2.47 -15.20 4.72
N ILE A 117 -1.98 -14.12 5.33
CA ILE A 117 -0.86 -14.21 6.29
C ILE A 117 -1.25 -15.09 7.47
N CYS A 118 -2.42 -14.89 8.06
CA CYS A 118 -2.86 -15.70 9.20
C CYS A 118 -2.97 -17.19 8.83
N ILE A 119 -3.60 -17.49 7.68
CA ILE A 119 -3.73 -18.88 7.21
C ILE A 119 -2.36 -19.52 7.00
N LYS A 120 -1.47 -18.87 6.25
CA LYS A 120 -0.12 -19.40 6.00
C LYS A 120 0.74 -19.51 7.25
N SER A 121 0.49 -18.67 8.25
CA SER A 121 1.20 -18.74 9.53
C SER A 121 0.84 -19.98 10.32
N LEU A 122 -0.39 -20.50 10.18
CA LEU A 122 -0.79 -21.74 10.81
C LEU A 122 -0.07 -22.97 10.21
N ASP A 123 0.38 -22.89 8.96
CA ASP A 123 1.15 -23.96 8.30
C ASP A 123 2.61 -24.06 8.82
N ILE A 124 3.11 -23.06 9.53
CA ILE A 124 4.53 -22.93 9.92
C ILE A 124 4.86 -23.68 11.23
N GLY A 125 3.98 -24.47 11.74
CA GLY A 125 4.23 -25.51 12.77
C GLY A 125 4.68 -25.00 14.15
N ASN A 126 5.83 -24.37 14.33
CA ASN A 126 6.41 -24.14 15.66
C ASN A 126 6.20 -22.74 16.24
N GLU A 127 5.97 -21.70 15.43
CA GLU A 127 5.85 -20.31 15.89
C GLU A 127 4.76 -19.52 15.11
N PRO A 128 3.50 -19.96 15.06
CA PRO A 128 2.46 -19.28 14.28
C PRO A 128 2.05 -17.94 14.89
N TYR A 129 2.35 -17.72 16.18
CA TYR A 129 1.86 -16.57 16.92
C TYR A 129 2.46 -15.24 16.45
N MET A 130 3.76 -15.18 16.16
CA MET A 130 4.42 -13.94 15.74
C MET A 130 3.86 -13.34 14.44
N PRO A 131 3.66 -14.11 13.36
CA PRO A 131 2.98 -13.62 12.17
C PRO A 131 1.56 -13.14 12.44
N ILE A 132 0.80 -13.83 13.30
CA ILE A 132 -0.56 -13.44 13.68
C ILE A 132 -0.54 -12.11 14.45
N PHE A 133 0.34 -11.94 15.44
CA PHE A 133 0.48 -10.69 16.19
C PHE A 133 0.90 -9.54 15.25
N GLY A 134 1.80 -9.78 14.31
CA GLY A 134 2.18 -8.80 13.31
C GLY A 134 1.01 -8.38 12.44
N ALA A 135 0.18 -9.32 11.97
CA ALA A 135 -1.02 -9.03 11.19
C ALA A 135 -2.04 -8.20 12.00
N VAL A 136 -2.32 -8.58 13.25
CA VAL A 136 -3.23 -7.84 14.14
C VAL A 136 -2.72 -6.42 14.39
N ALA A 137 -1.41 -6.25 14.62
CA ALA A 137 -0.82 -4.92 14.82
C ALA A 137 -0.94 -4.02 13.58
N ILE A 138 -0.78 -4.58 12.37
CA ILE A 138 -0.97 -3.86 11.10
C ILE A 138 -2.43 -3.37 11.00
N VAL A 139 -3.43 -4.22 11.32
CA VAL A 139 -4.84 -3.81 11.33
C VAL A 139 -5.08 -2.69 12.34
N ALA A 140 -4.61 -2.84 13.57
CA ALA A 140 -4.78 -1.85 14.61
C ALA A 140 -4.18 -0.49 14.20
N TYR A 141 -2.98 -0.50 13.65
CA TYR A 141 -2.34 0.71 13.13
C TYR A 141 -3.13 1.33 11.96
N ALA A 142 -3.58 0.51 11.00
CA ALA A 142 -4.37 0.98 9.87
C ALA A 142 -5.70 1.62 10.32
N MET A 143 -6.36 1.06 11.33
CA MET A 143 -7.56 1.65 11.94
C MET A 143 -7.25 3.01 12.56
N VAL A 144 -6.26 3.12 13.44
CA VAL A 144 -5.88 4.38 14.09
C VAL A 144 -5.50 5.44 13.05
N SER A 145 -4.70 5.08 12.04
CA SER A 145 -4.27 6.01 10.99
C SER A 145 -5.43 6.48 10.10
N SER A 146 -6.48 5.67 9.93
CA SER A 146 -7.67 6.01 9.14
C SER A 146 -8.66 6.86 9.91
N ILE A 147 -8.82 6.62 11.22
CA ILE A 147 -9.75 7.34 12.08
C ILE A 147 -9.21 8.74 12.44
N ARG A 148 -7.91 8.86 12.68
CA ARG A 148 -7.27 10.12 13.07
C ARG A 148 -7.65 11.34 12.20
N PRO A 149 -7.61 11.30 10.86
CA PRO A 149 -7.97 12.47 10.06
C PRO A 149 -9.46 12.82 10.07
N LEU A 150 -10.32 11.93 10.53
CA LEU A 150 -11.77 12.18 10.66
C LEU A 150 -12.06 13.02 11.90
N TYR A 151 -11.43 12.69 13.04
CA TYR A 151 -11.65 13.38 14.33
C TYR A 151 -10.69 14.56 14.53
N PHE A 152 -9.52 14.53 13.91
CA PHE A 152 -8.46 15.55 14.05
C PHE A 152 -7.98 16.02 12.67
N PRO A 153 -8.83 16.71 11.88
CA PRO A 153 -8.49 17.17 10.54
C PRO A 153 -7.29 18.14 10.52
N GLU A 154 -7.03 18.85 11.62
CA GLU A 154 -5.88 19.75 11.78
C GLU A 154 -4.54 19.01 11.77
N LEU A 155 -4.56 17.69 12.06
CA LEU A 155 -3.39 16.83 11.96
C LEU A 155 -3.14 16.31 10.54
N LYS A 156 -4.01 16.65 9.57
CA LYS A 156 -3.75 16.38 8.15
C LYS A 156 -2.48 17.09 7.72
N GLY A 157 -1.47 16.31 7.36
CA GLY A 157 -0.18 16.87 6.92
C GLY A 157 0.85 17.09 8.04
N PHE A 158 0.52 16.86 9.32
CA PHE A 158 1.51 16.95 10.39
C PHE A 158 2.68 15.98 10.19
N ALA A 159 2.40 14.77 9.68
CA ALA A 159 3.42 13.83 9.24
C ALA A 159 4.20 14.29 7.99
N ARG A 160 3.68 15.28 7.25
CA ARG A 160 4.34 15.89 6.07
C ARG A 160 5.18 17.12 6.41
N SER A 161 5.08 17.67 7.64
CA SER A 161 5.83 18.84 8.04
C SER A 161 7.34 18.51 8.10
N ARG A 162 8.12 19.11 7.20
CA ARG A 162 9.56 18.91 7.03
C ARG A 162 10.43 19.36 8.22
N LYS A 163 9.85 20.00 9.24
CA LYS A 163 10.62 20.71 10.30
C LYS A 163 11.05 19.84 11.49
N SER A 164 10.51 18.66 11.67
CA SER A 164 10.90 17.78 12.78
C SER A 164 12.00 16.80 12.38
N LYS A 165 13.11 16.73 13.15
CA LYS A 165 14.15 15.69 12.99
C LYS A 165 13.55 14.27 13.05
N PHE A 166 12.52 14.08 13.86
CA PHE A 166 11.79 12.83 13.99
C PHE A 166 11.09 12.40 12.69
N VAL A 167 10.55 13.34 11.89
CA VAL A 167 9.91 13.03 10.59
C VAL A 167 10.92 12.43 9.59
N LYS A 168 12.19 12.80 9.67
CA LYS A 168 13.24 12.18 8.83
C LYS A 168 13.47 10.71 9.20
N TRP A 169 13.46 10.39 10.49
CA TRP A 169 13.59 9.01 10.98
C TRP A 169 12.33 8.17 10.77
N ALA A 170 11.14 8.78 10.87
CA ALA A 170 9.87 8.11 10.63
C ALA A 170 9.59 7.80 9.15
N LYS A 171 10.33 8.37 8.19
CA LYS A 171 10.10 8.11 6.76
C LYS A 171 10.25 6.64 6.39
N ILE A 172 11.34 5.99 6.81
CA ILE A 172 11.58 4.57 6.51
C ILE A 172 10.48 3.68 7.08
N PRO A 173 10.07 3.83 8.36
CA PRO A 173 8.92 3.12 8.91
C PRO A 173 7.62 3.32 8.11
N TYR A 174 7.31 4.55 7.70
CA TYR A 174 6.10 4.81 6.91
C TYR A 174 6.17 4.20 5.50
N GLU A 175 7.34 4.15 4.88
CA GLU A 175 7.53 3.47 3.60
C GLU A 175 7.34 1.95 3.72
N ALA A 176 7.81 1.35 4.82
CA ALA A 176 7.60 -0.07 5.08
C ALA A 176 6.11 -0.42 5.28
N LEU A 177 5.30 0.52 5.78
CA LEU A 177 3.86 0.35 5.99
C LEU A 177 3.00 0.74 4.77
N ASP A 178 3.61 1.15 3.68
CA ASP A 178 2.89 1.31 2.41
C ASP A 178 2.41 -0.05 1.90
N THR A 179 1.14 -0.13 1.51
CA THR A 179 0.51 -1.41 1.14
C THR A 179 1.29 -2.15 0.06
N GLY A 180 1.75 -1.45 -0.98
CA GLY A 180 2.51 -2.06 -2.05
C GLY A 180 3.84 -2.65 -1.59
N ASN A 181 4.55 -1.95 -0.69
CA ASN A 181 5.80 -2.44 -0.12
C ASN A 181 5.57 -3.62 0.82
N MET A 182 4.54 -3.56 1.67
CA MET A 182 4.17 -4.65 2.57
C MET A 182 3.88 -5.95 1.82
N LEU A 183 3.08 -5.88 0.76
CA LEU A 183 2.74 -7.03 -0.07
C LEU A 183 4.00 -7.76 -0.56
N VAL A 184 4.96 -7.02 -1.10
CA VAL A 184 6.21 -7.57 -1.63
C VAL A 184 7.13 -8.06 -0.51
N ILE A 185 7.38 -7.24 0.51
CA ILE A 185 8.29 -7.58 1.62
C ILE A 185 7.82 -8.83 2.34
N ILE A 186 6.53 -8.93 2.66
CA ILE A 186 6.00 -10.08 3.37
C ILE A 186 6.04 -11.32 2.49
N SER A 187 5.69 -11.23 1.20
CA SER A 187 5.77 -12.38 0.31
C SER A 187 7.19 -12.92 0.18
N VAL A 188 8.18 -12.03 0.00
CA VAL A 188 9.59 -12.42 -0.05
C VAL A 188 10.07 -12.99 1.29
N SER A 189 9.58 -12.47 2.42
CA SER A 189 9.93 -13.00 3.74
C SER A 189 9.49 -14.46 3.93
N PHE A 190 8.33 -14.83 3.40
CA PHE A 190 7.87 -16.23 3.38
C PHE A 190 8.76 -17.09 2.47
N ALA A 191 9.17 -16.56 1.31
CA ALA A 191 10.08 -17.27 0.41
C ALA A 191 11.45 -17.58 1.05
N LEU A 192 11.92 -16.68 1.91
CA LEU A 192 13.22 -16.78 2.59
C LEU A 192 13.14 -17.40 3.99
N SER A 193 11.97 -17.86 4.43
CA SER A 193 11.70 -18.35 5.79
C SER A 193 12.02 -17.33 6.90
N LEU A 194 11.91 -16.03 6.58
CA LEU A 194 12.16 -14.90 7.49
C LEU A 194 10.87 -14.28 8.04
N GLN A 195 9.70 -14.88 7.79
CA GLN A 195 8.39 -14.32 8.11
C GLN A 195 8.22 -13.99 9.59
N VAL A 196 8.77 -14.81 10.50
CA VAL A 196 8.69 -14.56 11.94
C VAL A 196 9.38 -13.25 12.31
N PHE A 197 10.60 -13.04 11.82
CA PHE A 197 11.37 -11.80 12.07
C PHE A 197 10.72 -10.58 11.43
N VAL A 198 10.27 -10.69 10.18
CA VAL A 198 9.65 -9.58 9.46
C VAL A 198 8.32 -9.20 10.09
N MET A 199 7.49 -10.16 10.47
CA MET A 199 6.22 -9.87 11.12
C MET A 199 6.40 -9.35 12.55
N GLY A 200 7.41 -9.84 13.29
CA GLY A 200 7.82 -9.27 14.57
C GLY A 200 8.27 -7.81 14.44
N PHE A 201 9.01 -7.48 13.39
CA PHE A 201 9.37 -6.10 13.08
C PHE A 201 8.12 -5.24 12.79
N TYR A 202 7.18 -5.71 11.98
CA TYR A 202 5.92 -5.00 11.72
C TYR A 202 5.09 -4.83 12.99
N PHE A 203 5.03 -5.84 13.86
CA PHE A 203 4.37 -5.72 15.16
C PHE A 203 4.95 -4.57 15.98
N LEU A 204 6.26 -4.57 16.21
CA LEU A 204 6.93 -3.54 17.00
C LEU A 204 6.74 -2.15 16.36
N LEU A 205 6.92 -2.05 15.05
CA LEU A 205 6.76 -0.81 14.30
C LEU A 205 5.35 -0.23 14.44
N CYS A 206 4.32 -1.05 14.26
CA CYS A 206 2.92 -0.62 14.36
C CYS A 206 2.55 -0.19 15.78
N VAL A 207 3.03 -0.90 16.80
CA VAL A 207 2.83 -0.52 18.20
C VAL A 207 3.47 0.84 18.50
N LEU A 208 4.73 1.03 18.13
CA LEU A 208 5.45 2.30 18.35
C LEU A 208 4.76 3.47 17.63
N LEU A 209 4.34 3.28 16.38
CA LEU A 209 3.66 4.32 15.62
C LEU A 209 2.25 4.61 16.17
N THR A 210 1.56 3.60 16.69
CA THR A 210 0.26 3.79 17.36
C THR A 210 0.43 4.61 18.64
N ILE A 211 1.37 4.25 19.50
CA ILE A 211 1.70 5.00 20.72
C ILE A 211 2.08 6.45 20.37
N TYR A 212 2.90 6.64 19.36
CA TYR A 212 3.30 7.96 18.88
C TYR A 212 2.12 8.80 18.40
N ASN A 213 1.19 8.21 17.65
CA ASN A 213 -0.03 8.89 17.20
C ASN A 213 -0.91 9.29 18.38
N LEU A 214 -1.09 8.41 19.37
CA LEU A 214 -1.87 8.70 20.59
C LEU A 214 -1.21 9.81 21.41
N LYS A 215 0.13 9.79 21.54
CA LYS A 215 0.88 10.86 22.22
C LYS A 215 0.64 12.22 21.57
N ILE A 216 0.73 12.32 20.23
CA ILE A 216 0.48 13.59 19.51
C ILE A 216 -0.96 14.07 19.75
N ILE A 217 -1.93 13.17 19.74
CA ILE A 217 -3.33 13.53 19.99
C ILE A 217 -3.48 14.06 21.41
N TYR A 218 -2.93 13.37 22.40
CA TYR A 218 -2.98 13.77 23.79
C TYR A 218 -2.29 15.12 24.05
N GLU A 219 -1.06 15.34 23.54
CA GLU A 219 -0.32 16.61 23.72
C GLU A 219 -1.02 17.82 23.08
N LYS A 220 -1.88 17.59 22.09
CA LYS A 220 -2.52 18.68 21.35
C LYS A 220 -3.97 18.94 21.77
N PHE A 221 -4.65 17.96 22.32
CA PHE A 221 -6.10 18.00 22.61
C PHE A 221 -6.47 17.47 24.01
N GLY A 222 -5.54 16.87 24.77
CA GLY A 222 -5.70 16.45 26.16
C GLY A 222 -5.19 17.52 27.09
#